data_92ea7f203291509059ff1397681a8bbd
#
_entry.id   92ea7f203291509059ff1397681a8bbd
#
_cell.length_a   1.000
_cell.length_b   1.000
_cell.length_c   1.000
_cell.angle_alpha   90.00
_cell.angle_beta   90.00
_cell.angle_gamma   90.00
#
_symmetry.space_group_name_H-M   'P 1'
#
loop_
_entity.id
_entity.type
_entity.pdbx_description
1 polymer ?
#
loop_
_entity_poly.entity_id
_entity_poly.type
_entity_poly.pdbx_seq_one_letter_code
_entity_poly.pdbx_strand_id
1 'polypeptide(L)'
;MLTHYDEAVFGKILWQAARSKWWIVPTSLLYALLSAVLILYAMAQAWWFYIPVAIAVSFFLWRIYEVHQSVVLVTEKMLLVTNGYTWEKGAGYFPKREYLAVSYKEIVGFSHRFTEMTVGEPTYGGLAQISVPFAFLSPSDKQKLVSYIEEKQGNAS
;
A
#
# COMPACT_ATOMS: atom_id res chain seq x y z
N MET A 1 1.61 -11.71 9.63
CA MET A 1 0.64 -12.60 8.95
C MET A 1 0.04 -11.84 7.77
N LEU A 2 -0.02 -12.44 6.57
CA LEU A 2 -0.67 -11.82 5.41
C LEU A 2 -2.19 -12.03 5.51
N THR A 3 -2.96 -10.96 5.28
CA THR A 3 -4.41 -10.96 5.48
C THR A 3 -5.12 -9.87 4.68
N HIS A 4 -6.43 -9.96 4.57
CA HIS A 4 -7.28 -8.88 4.09
C HIS A 4 -7.83 -8.09 5.28
N TYR A 5 -8.13 -6.80 5.07
CA TYR A 5 -8.74 -6.01 6.12
C TYR A 5 -10.16 -6.52 6.43
N ASP A 6 -10.39 -6.82 7.69
CA ASP A 6 -11.69 -7.17 8.25
C ASP A 6 -11.87 -6.41 9.57
N GLU A 7 -12.89 -5.58 9.64
CA GLU A 7 -13.18 -4.74 10.81
C GLU A 7 -13.48 -5.58 12.07
N ALA A 8 -14.09 -6.76 11.90
CA ALA A 8 -14.37 -7.65 13.05
C ALA A 8 -13.08 -8.19 13.69
N VAL A 9 -12.02 -8.39 12.89
CA VAL A 9 -10.73 -8.91 13.34
C VAL A 9 -9.82 -7.79 13.86
N PHE A 10 -9.67 -6.71 13.08
CA PHE A 10 -8.66 -5.66 13.31
C PHE A 10 -9.20 -4.44 14.05
N GLY A 11 -10.53 -4.33 14.20
CA GLY A 11 -11.18 -3.14 14.73
C GLY A 11 -11.26 -2.02 13.68
N LYS A 12 -11.74 -0.85 14.09
CA LYS A 12 -11.90 0.31 13.22
C LYS A 12 -10.57 0.87 12.76
N ILE A 13 -10.55 1.41 11.54
CA ILE A 13 -9.42 2.18 11.03
C ILE A 13 -9.41 3.52 11.75
N LEU A 14 -8.34 3.79 12.51
CA LEU A 14 -8.13 5.06 13.20
C LEU A 14 -7.48 6.09 12.30
N TRP A 15 -6.55 5.63 11.47
CA TRP A 15 -5.84 6.48 10.53
C TRP A 15 -5.32 5.66 9.34
N GLN A 16 -5.20 6.33 8.20
CA GLN A 16 -4.63 5.74 6.99
C GLN A 16 -3.80 6.76 6.24
N ALA A 17 -2.75 6.29 5.57
CA ALA A 17 -1.93 7.12 4.72
C ALA A 17 -1.65 6.48 3.38
N ALA A 18 -1.76 7.30 2.34
CA ALA A 18 -1.34 6.98 0.98
C ALA A 18 0.10 7.49 0.73
N ARG A 19 0.63 7.19 -0.45
CA ARG A 19 1.90 7.77 -0.90
C ARG A 19 1.81 9.29 -0.94
N SER A 20 2.94 9.98 -0.74
CA SER A 20 2.98 11.44 -0.79
C SER A 20 2.61 11.97 -2.18
N LYS A 21 2.06 13.18 -2.24
CA LYS A 21 1.69 13.85 -3.51
C LYS A 21 2.88 13.98 -4.48
N TRP A 22 4.11 14.10 -3.96
CA TRP A 22 5.33 14.12 -4.75
C TRP A 22 5.58 12.85 -5.57
N TRP A 23 5.04 11.72 -5.13
CA TRP A 23 5.09 10.46 -5.86
C TRP A 23 3.83 10.21 -6.68
N ILE A 24 2.67 10.55 -6.14
CA ILE A 24 1.38 10.34 -6.79
C ILE A 24 1.28 11.16 -8.08
N VAL A 25 1.57 12.46 -8.01
CA VAL A 25 1.38 13.38 -9.13
C VAL A 25 2.25 13.01 -10.34
N PRO A 26 3.59 12.91 -10.24
CA PRO A 26 4.41 12.59 -11.40
C PRO A 26 4.12 11.19 -11.97
N THR A 27 3.85 10.21 -11.12
CA THR A 27 3.52 8.85 -11.57
C THR A 27 2.18 8.83 -12.32
N SER A 28 1.17 9.51 -11.81
CA SER A 28 -0.14 9.60 -12.46
C SER A 28 -0.07 10.36 -13.79
N LEU A 29 0.70 11.46 -13.85
CA LEU A 29 0.93 12.20 -15.08
C LEU A 29 1.65 11.35 -16.13
N LEU A 30 2.66 10.59 -15.73
CA LEU A 30 3.39 9.69 -16.63
C LEU A 30 2.45 8.66 -17.27
N TYR A 31 1.63 7.97 -16.46
CA TYR A 31 0.69 6.97 -16.99
C TYR A 31 -0.42 7.60 -17.83
N ALA A 32 -0.91 8.78 -17.47
CA ALA A 32 -1.88 9.51 -18.28
C ALA A 32 -1.29 9.92 -19.64
N LEU A 33 -0.05 10.42 -19.66
CA LEU A 33 0.64 10.77 -20.90
C LEU A 33 0.87 9.55 -21.78
N LEU A 34 1.35 8.44 -21.22
CA LEU A 34 1.52 7.18 -21.95
C LEU A 34 0.20 6.68 -22.54
N SER A 35 -0.89 6.78 -21.79
CA SER A 35 -2.23 6.42 -22.28
C SER A 35 -2.66 7.30 -23.45
N ALA A 36 -2.45 8.62 -23.36
CA ALA A 36 -2.78 9.56 -24.43
C ALA A 36 -1.97 9.27 -25.71
N VAL A 37 -0.67 9.03 -25.60
CA VAL A 37 0.20 8.68 -26.73
C VAL A 37 -0.26 7.39 -27.40
N LEU A 38 -0.61 6.36 -26.62
CA LEU A 38 -1.10 5.09 -27.17
C LEU A 38 -2.44 5.25 -27.90
N ILE A 39 -3.36 6.05 -27.35
CA ILE A 39 -4.65 6.33 -28.01
C ILE A 39 -4.42 7.06 -29.33
N LEU A 40 -3.59 8.11 -29.35
CA LEU A 40 -3.27 8.85 -30.56
C LEU A 40 -2.60 7.95 -31.61
N TYR A 41 -1.69 7.07 -31.18
CA TYR A 41 -1.07 6.10 -32.08
C TYR A 41 -2.10 5.12 -32.66
N ALA A 42 -3.01 4.60 -31.84
CA ALA A 42 -4.07 3.70 -32.30
C ALA A 42 -5.00 4.35 -33.34
N MET A 43 -5.31 5.64 -33.18
CA MET A 43 -6.15 6.37 -34.13
C MET A 43 -5.54 6.47 -35.56
N ALA A 44 -4.20 6.37 -35.65
CA ALA A 44 -3.48 6.39 -36.93
C ALA A 44 -3.31 4.99 -37.56
N GLN A 45 -3.74 3.93 -36.89
CA GLN A 45 -3.53 2.54 -37.33
C GLN A 45 -4.85 1.84 -37.70
N ALA A 46 -4.75 0.57 -38.13
CA ALA A 46 -5.90 -0.25 -38.45
C ALA A 46 -6.73 -0.57 -37.18
N TRP A 47 -8.04 -0.78 -37.34
CA TRP A 47 -9.01 -0.95 -36.24
C TRP A 47 -8.65 -2.04 -35.19
N TRP A 48 -7.96 -3.08 -35.57
CA TRP A 48 -7.56 -4.17 -34.68
C TRP A 48 -6.51 -3.73 -33.62
N PHE A 49 -5.80 -2.59 -33.83
CA PHE A 49 -4.91 -2.00 -32.83
C PHE A 49 -5.63 -1.46 -31.60
N TYR A 50 -6.93 -1.19 -31.67
CA TYR A 50 -7.68 -0.70 -30.53
C TYR A 50 -7.74 -1.72 -29.39
N ILE A 51 -7.72 -3.04 -29.67
CA ILE A 51 -7.79 -4.08 -28.64
C ILE A 51 -6.55 -4.06 -27.72
N PRO A 52 -5.30 -4.20 -28.23
CA PRO A 52 -4.11 -4.14 -27.37
C PRO A 52 -3.93 -2.78 -26.70
N VAL A 53 -4.33 -1.69 -27.35
CA VAL A 53 -4.27 -0.35 -26.74
C VAL A 53 -5.28 -0.22 -25.59
N ALA A 54 -6.50 -0.73 -25.73
CA ALA A 54 -7.47 -0.73 -24.66
C ALA A 54 -6.98 -1.52 -23.43
N ILE A 55 -6.32 -2.65 -23.64
CA ILE A 55 -5.70 -3.45 -22.54
C ILE A 55 -4.59 -2.63 -21.86
N ALA A 56 -3.69 -2.01 -22.62
CA ALA A 56 -2.60 -1.22 -22.08
C ALA A 56 -3.11 0.02 -21.31
N VAL A 57 -4.09 0.74 -21.83
CA VAL A 57 -4.72 1.89 -21.17
C VAL A 57 -5.42 1.45 -19.87
N SER A 58 -6.14 0.32 -19.90
CA SER A 58 -6.77 -0.23 -18.70
C SER A 58 -5.73 -0.57 -17.62
N PHE A 59 -4.58 -1.12 -18.01
CA PHE A 59 -3.46 -1.36 -17.11
C PHE A 59 -2.91 -0.06 -16.51
N PHE A 60 -2.73 1.01 -17.31
CA PHE A 60 -2.25 2.28 -16.80
C PHE A 60 -3.25 2.96 -15.86
N LEU A 61 -4.54 2.89 -16.15
CA LEU A 61 -5.59 3.38 -15.26
C LEU A 61 -5.59 2.61 -13.93
N TRP A 62 -5.40 1.28 -13.98
CA TRP A 62 -5.21 0.46 -12.79
C TRP A 62 -4.00 0.92 -11.98
N ARG A 63 -2.85 1.20 -12.62
CA ARG A 63 -1.64 1.69 -11.94
C ARG A 63 -1.85 3.05 -11.28
N ILE A 64 -2.57 3.97 -11.94
CA ILE A 64 -2.96 5.25 -11.35
C ILE A 64 -3.81 5.01 -10.10
N TYR A 65 -4.82 4.18 -10.19
CA TYR A 65 -5.66 3.82 -9.05
C TYR A 65 -4.84 3.25 -7.89
N GLU A 66 -3.94 2.31 -8.17
CA GLU A 66 -3.07 1.69 -7.16
C GLU A 66 -2.18 2.69 -6.42
N VAL A 67 -1.60 3.67 -7.14
CA VAL A 67 -0.73 4.68 -6.55
C VAL A 67 -1.47 5.58 -5.54
N HIS A 68 -2.78 5.80 -5.75
CA HIS A 68 -3.63 6.60 -4.85
C HIS A 68 -4.10 5.84 -3.60
N GLN A 69 -3.92 4.52 -3.57
CA GLN A 69 -4.37 3.72 -2.44
C GLN A 69 -3.49 3.90 -1.20
N SER A 70 -4.09 3.72 -0.02
CA SER A 70 -3.38 3.77 1.26
C SER A 70 -2.32 2.69 1.34
N VAL A 71 -1.11 3.04 1.78
CA VAL A 71 0.00 2.09 1.99
C VAL A 71 0.04 1.55 3.41
N VAL A 72 -0.58 2.26 4.34
CA VAL A 72 -0.64 1.88 5.75
C VAL A 72 -2.03 2.18 6.31
N LEU A 73 -2.54 1.26 7.14
CA LEU A 73 -3.75 1.43 7.93
C LEU A 73 -3.39 1.22 9.41
N VAL A 74 -3.65 2.20 10.23
CA VAL A 74 -3.57 2.11 11.68
C VAL A 74 -4.96 1.74 12.18
N THR A 75 -5.10 0.54 12.74
CA THR A 75 -6.37 0.07 13.30
C THR A 75 -6.32 0.08 14.83
N GLU A 76 -7.41 -0.25 15.48
CA GLU A 76 -7.46 -0.32 16.95
C GLU A 76 -6.50 -1.36 17.52
N LYS A 77 -6.30 -2.48 16.82
CA LYS A 77 -5.57 -3.65 17.34
C LYS A 77 -4.20 -3.85 16.70
N MET A 78 -4.03 -3.55 15.44
CA MET A 78 -2.82 -3.85 14.66
C MET A 78 -2.48 -2.78 13.64
N LEU A 79 -1.21 -2.74 13.25
CA LEU A 79 -0.73 -1.99 12.09
C LEU A 79 -0.84 -2.89 10.85
N LEU A 80 -1.52 -2.40 9.82
CA LEU A 80 -1.66 -3.09 8.55
C LEU A 80 -0.84 -2.37 7.48
N VAL A 81 0.13 -3.06 6.91
CA VAL A 81 1.02 -2.55 5.85
C VAL A 81 0.67 -3.23 4.55
N THR A 82 0.47 -2.47 3.48
CA THR A 82 0.15 -3.06 2.17
C THR A 82 1.28 -3.96 1.67
N ASN A 83 0.95 -5.17 1.25
CA ASN A 83 1.87 -6.15 0.67
C ASN A 83 1.57 -6.46 -0.81
N GLY A 84 0.55 -5.84 -1.39
CA GLY A 84 0.15 -6.08 -2.78
C GLY A 84 -1.29 -6.54 -2.92
N TYR A 85 -1.53 -7.34 -3.94
CA TYR A 85 -2.84 -7.88 -4.27
C TYR A 85 -2.76 -9.40 -4.45
N THR A 86 -3.76 -10.10 -3.94
CA THR A 86 -3.91 -11.54 -4.15
C THR A 86 -5.22 -11.87 -4.83
N TRP A 87 -5.18 -12.92 -5.66
CA TRP A 87 -6.36 -13.52 -6.29
C TRP A 87 -6.85 -14.66 -5.39
N GLU A 88 -7.89 -14.39 -4.63
CA GLU A 88 -8.55 -15.43 -3.84
C GLU A 88 -9.46 -16.28 -4.73
N LYS A 89 -9.24 -17.58 -4.74
CA LYS A 89 -10.11 -18.51 -5.48
C LYS A 89 -11.54 -18.40 -4.93
N GLY A 90 -12.50 -17.98 -5.78
CA GLY A 90 -13.89 -17.82 -5.42
C GLY A 90 -14.34 -16.42 -4.96
N ALA A 91 -13.44 -15.44 -4.87
CA ALA A 91 -13.76 -14.09 -4.36
C ALA A 91 -14.12 -13.05 -5.44
N GLY A 92 -14.45 -13.49 -6.67
CA GLY A 92 -14.84 -12.59 -7.76
C GLY A 92 -13.71 -12.27 -8.73
N TYR A 93 -14.00 -11.37 -9.70
CA TYR A 93 -13.09 -11.05 -10.82
C TYR A 93 -11.99 -10.06 -10.46
N PHE A 94 -12.01 -9.44 -9.28
CA PHE A 94 -11.04 -8.42 -8.88
C PHE A 94 -10.11 -8.93 -7.78
N PRO A 95 -8.78 -8.67 -7.88
CA PRO A 95 -7.85 -9.03 -6.83
C PRO A 95 -8.14 -8.21 -5.56
N LYS A 96 -8.12 -8.87 -4.42
CA LYS A 96 -8.22 -8.23 -3.12
C LYS A 96 -6.86 -7.75 -2.65
N ARG A 97 -6.85 -6.62 -1.96
CA ARG A 97 -5.65 -6.05 -1.38
C ARG A 97 -5.21 -6.85 -0.16
N GLU A 98 -3.94 -7.21 -0.14
CA GLU A 98 -3.33 -7.95 0.94
C GLU A 98 -2.52 -7.02 1.84
N TYR A 99 -2.59 -7.25 3.13
CA TYR A 99 -1.87 -6.49 4.15
C TYR A 99 -1.03 -7.43 5.01
N LEU A 100 0.14 -6.95 5.39
CA LEU A 100 0.92 -7.54 6.47
C LEU A 100 0.41 -6.95 7.79
N ALA A 101 -0.18 -7.78 8.63
CA ALA A 101 -0.64 -7.39 9.96
C ALA A 101 0.49 -7.55 10.97
N VAL A 102 0.79 -6.48 11.69
CA VAL A 102 1.85 -6.41 12.72
C VAL A 102 1.25 -5.87 14.01
N SER A 103 1.49 -6.56 15.11
CA SER A 103 1.08 -6.11 16.45
C SER A 103 1.91 -4.89 16.85
N TYR A 104 1.29 -3.88 17.47
CA TYR A 104 2.00 -2.70 17.97
C TYR A 104 3.09 -3.06 18.98
N LYS A 105 2.88 -4.09 19.80
CA LYS A 105 3.87 -4.55 20.79
C LYS A 105 5.13 -5.16 20.19
N GLU A 106 5.04 -5.64 18.94
CA GLU A 106 6.15 -6.27 18.24
C GLU A 106 7.00 -5.24 17.49
N ILE A 107 6.53 -4.01 17.28
CA ILE A 107 7.25 -2.99 16.53
C ILE A 107 8.34 -2.40 17.43
N VAL A 108 9.61 -2.63 17.06
CA VAL A 108 10.77 -2.11 17.76
C VAL A 108 11.19 -0.74 17.22
N GLY A 109 11.08 -0.54 15.91
CA GLY A 109 11.43 0.73 15.28
C GLY A 109 11.49 0.67 13.76
N PHE A 110 11.93 1.77 13.16
CA PHE A 110 12.06 1.93 11.71
C PHE A 110 13.49 2.26 11.34
N SER A 111 13.91 1.85 10.13
CA SER A 111 15.16 2.31 9.53
C SER A 111 15.12 3.82 9.29
N HIS A 112 16.28 4.47 9.21
CA HIS A 112 16.40 5.93 8.98
C HIS A 112 15.62 6.42 7.74
N ARG A 113 15.53 5.57 6.70
CA ARG A 113 14.81 5.89 5.45
C ARG A 113 13.36 5.41 5.44
N PHE A 114 12.87 4.79 6.49
CA PHE A 114 11.53 4.18 6.54
C PHE A 114 11.29 3.13 5.43
N THR A 115 12.34 2.45 5.01
CA THR A 115 12.26 1.33 4.05
C THR A 115 12.06 -0.01 4.74
N GLU A 116 12.43 -0.09 6.01
CA GLU A 116 12.37 -1.30 6.80
C GLU A 116 11.80 -1.00 8.18
N MET A 117 11.06 -1.94 8.71
CA MET A 117 10.52 -1.96 10.06
C MET A 117 11.13 -3.14 10.81
N THR A 118 11.68 -2.89 11.97
CA THR A 118 12.20 -3.92 12.86
C THR A 118 11.08 -4.40 13.78
N VAL A 119 10.83 -5.69 13.76
CA VAL A 119 9.79 -6.36 14.55
C VAL A 119 10.45 -7.38 15.47
N GLY A 120 10.09 -7.38 16.74
CA GLY A 120 10.50 -8.40 17.68
C GLY A 120 9.62 -9.65 17.57
N GLU A 121 10.22 -10.82 17.47
CA GLU A 121 9.48 -12.08 17.54
C GLU A 121 9.35 -12.55 18.99
N PRO A 122 8.14 -12.51 19.59
CA PRO A 122 7.95 -12.93 20.97
C PRO A 122 8.26 -14.41 21.20
N THR A 123 8.10 -15.24 20.14
CA THR A 123 8.24 -16.71 20.22
C THR A 123 9.69 -17.18 20.15
N TYR A 124 10.59 -16.45 19.47
CA TYR A 124 11.96 -16.90 19.21
C TYR A 124 13.04 -15.97 19.77
N GLY A 125 12.67 -14.85 20.38
CA GLY A 125 13.62 -13.89 20.96
C GLY A 125 14.49 -13.17 19.92
N GLY A 126 14.13 -13.23 18.65
CA GLY A 126 14.84 -12.62 17.54
C GLY A 126 14.25 -11.30 17.09
N LEU A 127 15.02 -10.53 16.34
CA LEU A 127 14.57 -9.34 15.62
C LEU A 127 14.48 -9.69 14.13
N ALA A 128 13.32 -9.46 13.54
CA ALA A 128 13.10 -9.58 12.10
C ALA A 128 13.03 -8.19 11.46
N GLN A 129 13.63 -8.01 10.29
CA GLN A 129 13.47 -6.81 9.48
C GLN A 129 12.48 -7.08 8.35
N ILE A 130 11.47 -6.22 8.26
CA ILE A 130 10.41 -6.32 7.26
C ILE A 130 10.50 -5.11 6.36
N SER A 131 10.56 -5.33 5.04
CA SER A 131 10.50 -4.25 4.06
C SER A 131 9.12 -3.60 4.05
N VAL A 132 9.07 -2.28 4.16
CA VAL A 132 7.83 -1.50 4.22
C VAL A 132 7.87 -0.31 3.26
N PRO A 133 6.73 0.06 2.63
CA PRO A 133 6.69 1.14 1.65
C PRO A 133 6.57 2.55 2.29
N PHE A 134 7.01 2.73 3.53
CA PHE A 134 6.85 3.99 4.26
C PHE A 134 7.81 5.09 3.80
N ALA A 135 8.84 4.75 3.03
CA ALA A 135 9.70 5.74 2.38
C ALA A 135 8.89 6.73 1.52
N PHE A 136 7.78 6.27 0.93
CA PHE A 136 6.90 7.05 0.06
C PHE A 136 5.86 7.91 0.80
N LEU A 137 5.77 7.81 2.13
CA LEU A 137 4.92 8.67 2.95
C LEU A 137 5.48 10.10 3.02
N SER A 138 4.59 11.07 3.25
CA SER A 138 5.01 12.43 3.55
C SER A 138 5.73 12.49 4.91
N PRO A 139 6.61 13.49 5.14
CA PRO A 139 7.27 13.67 6.44
C PRO A 139 6.27 13.77 7.60
N SER A 140 5.15 14.49 7.39
CA SER A 140 4.08 14.63 8.38
C SER A 140 3.38 13.31 8.68
N ASP A 141 3.17 12.46 7.66
CA ASP A 141 2.54 11.16 7.85
C ASP A 141 3.47 10.18 8.57
N LYS A 142 4.79 10.25 8.31
CA LYS A 142 5.79 9.47 9.05
C LYS A 142 5.78 9.81 10.54
N GLN A 143 5.74 11.09 10.88
CA GLN A 143 5.67 11.55 12.28
C GLN A 143 4.37 11.08 12.94
N LYS A 144 3.23 11.22 12.28
CA LYS A 144 1.94 10.72 12.77
C LYS A 144 1.96 9.21 12.97
N LEU A 145 2.52 8.45 12.03
CA LEU A 145 2.64 6.99 12.15
C LEU A 145 3.40 6.60 13.42
N VAL A 146 4.56 7.25 13.65
CA VAL A 146 5.38 6.98 14.84
C VAL A 146 4.60 7.34 16.11
N SER A 147 3.97 8.52 16.17
CA SER A 147 3.19 8.92 17.36
C SER A 147 2.02 7.98 17.66
N TYR A 148 1.31 7.48 16.66
CA TYR A 148 0.26 6.47 16.87
C TYR A 148 0.80 5.15 17.42
N ILE A 149 1.96 4.71 16.94
CA ILE A 149 2.57 3.47 17.42
C ILE A 149 3.01 3.64 18.88
N GLU A 150 3.68 4.74 19.24
CA GLU A 150 4.10 5.06 20.61
C GLU A 150 2.90 5.16 21.56
N GLU A 151 1.82 5.83 21.15
CA GLU A 151 0.57 5.92 21.91
C GLU A 151 -0.01 4.51 22.18
N LYS A 152 -0.06 3.66 21.17
CA LYS A 152 -0.59 2.30 21.30
C LYS A 152 0.29 1.40 22.14
N GLN A 153 1.60 1.58 22.10
CA GLN A 153 2.55 0.87 22.97
C GLN A 153 2.43 1.33 24.43
N GLY A 154 2.31 2.65 24.65
CA GLY A 154 2.13 3.20 26.01
C GLY A 154 0.81 2.80 26.67
N ASN A 155 -0.27 2.68 25.90
CA ASN A 155 -1.58 2.24 26.43
C ASN A 155 -1.67 0.71 26.64
N ALA A 156 -0.68 -0.05 26.19
CA ALA A 156 -0.64 -1.51 26.27
C ALA A 156 0.26 -2.04 27.42
N SER A 157 0.89 -1.12 28.18
CA SER A 157 1.68 -1.38 29.39
C SER A 157 0.80 -1.29 30.62
#